data_9af0e8d9a47a8a8f65e7eb051d2a6335
#
_entry.id   9af0e8d9a47a8a8f65e7eb051d2a6335
#
_cell.length_a   1.000
_cell.length_b   1.000
_cell.length_c   1.000
_cell.angle_alpha   90.00
_cell.angle_beta   90.00
_cell.angle_gamma   90.00
#
_symmetry.space_group_name_H-M   'P 1'
#
loop_
_entity.id
_entity.type
_entity.pdbx_description
1 polymer ?
#
loop_
_entity_poly.entity_id
_entity_poly.type
_entity_poly.pdbx_seq_one_letter_code
_entity_poly.pdbx_strand_id
1 'polypeptide(L)' 'MTVKIDGVEPNVFPHVDDLDARDAGRDVDIFFDVKIEGKPTVVTVKLSYEQASDLATLLEPFRKPSLGHAAARHSDG' A
#
# COMPACT_ATOMS: atom_id res chain seq x y z
N MET A 1 5.64 6.93 0.73
CA MET A 1 4.39 7.00 -0.04
C MET A 1 3.36 7.79 0.74
N THR A 2 2.62 8.63 0.05
CA THR A 2 1.55 9.38 0.67
C THR A 2 0.22 8.95 0.08
N VAL A 3 -0.83 9.09 0.86
CA VAL A 3 -2.18 8.73 0.45
C VAL A 3 -3.03 9.97 0.48
N LYS A 4 -3.74 10.21 -0.62
CA LYS A 4 -4.74 11.27 -0.67
C LYS A 4 -6.10 10.64 -0.41
N ILE A 5 -6.85 11.21 0.52
CA ILE A 5 -8.15 10.69 0.88
C ILE A 5 -9.20 11.69 0.44
N ASP A 6 -10.14 11.25 -0.39
CA ASP A 6 -11.20 12.12 -0.88
C ASP A 6 -12.04 12.63 0.28
N GLY A 7 -12.41 13.90 0.21
CA GLY A 7 -13.21 14.51 1.25
C GLY A 7 -12.42 15.04 2.43
N VAL A 8 -11.10 14.83 2.44
CA VAL A 8 -10.23 15.37 3.47
C VAL A 8 -9.53 16.59 2.89
N GLU A 9 -9.09 17.48 3.77
CA GLU A 9 -8.35 18.66 3.33
C GLU A 9 -7.24 18.27 2.38
N PRO A 10 -7.10 18.96 1.26
CA PRO A 10 -6.16 18.52 0.21
C PRO A 10 -4.70 18.55 0.63
N ASN A 11 -4.36 19.20 1.69
CA ASN A 11 -3.00 19.21 2.17
C ASN A 11 -2.73 18.17 3.25
N VAL A 12 -3.68 17.29 3.51
CA VAL A 12 -3.49 16.20 4.46
C VAL A 12 -3.20 14.93 3.68
N PHE A 13 -1.96 14.50 3.72
CA PHE A 13 -1.53 13.28 3.02
C PHE A 13 -0.79 12.40 4.01
N PRO A 14 -1.50 11.48 4.64
CA PRO A 14 -0.85 10.58 5.59
C PRO A 14 0.29 9.83 4.93
N HIS A 15 1.38 9.73 5.61
CA HIS A 15 2.52 8.95 5.13
C HIS A 15 2.28 7.49 5.42
N VAL A 16 2.52 6.64 4.44
CA VAL A 16 2.38 5.20 4.63
C VAL A 16 3.69 4.67 5.21
N ASP A 17 3.61 4.11 6.41
CA ASP A 17 4.76 3.54 7.08
C ASP A 17 5.05 2.14 6.59
N ASP A 18 4.02 1.37 6.31
CA ASP A 18 4.18 0.01 5.83
C ASP A 18 2.95 -0.41 5.05
N LEU A 19 3.09 -1.44 4.25
CA LEU A 19 1.96 -1.97 3.51
C LEU A 19 2.07 -3.48 3.39
N ASP A 20 0.93 -4.12 3.22
CA ASP A 20 0.86 -5.56 3.07
C ASP A 20 -0.30 -5.88 2.14
N ALA A 21 -0.30 -7.07 1.58
CA ALA A 21 -1.38 -7.52 0.73
C ALA A 21 -1.69 -8.98 1.05
N ARG A 22 -2.97 -9.31 1.07
CA ARG A 22 -3.40 -10.66 1.38
C ARG A 22 -4.51 -11.10 0.44
N ASP A 23 -4.48 -12.37 0.09
CA ASP A 23 -5.55 -12.99 -0.66
C ASP A 23 -6.70 -13.27 0.28
N ALA A 24 -7.84 -12.67 0.00
CA ALA A 24 -9.03 -12.83 0.83
C ALA A 24 -10.03 -13.82 0.22
N GLY A 25 -9.61 -14.60 -0.77
CA GLY A 25 -10.44 -15.62 -1.37
C GLY A 25 -11.11 -15.17 -2.66
N ARG A 26 -11.76 -14.02 -2.66
CA ARG A 26 -12.38 -13.42 -3.85
C ARG A 26 -11.72 -12.14 -4.24
N ASP A 27 -11.12 -11.49 -3.27
CA ASP A 27 -10.52 -10.19 -3.44
C ASP A 27 -9.11 -10.23 -2.90
N VAL A 28 -8.39 -9.17 -3.17
CA VAL A 28 -7.09 -8.92 -2.54
C VAL A 28 -7.27 -7.76 -1.59
N ASP A 29 -6.90 -7.96 -0.34
CA ASP A 29 -6.94 -6.89 0.65
C ASP A 29 -5.56 -6.28 0.74
N ILE A 30 -5.49 -4.97 0.59
CA ILE A 30 -4.25 -4.23 0.75
C ILE A 30 -4.36 -3.39 2.01
N PHE A 31 -3.39 -3.54 2.88
CA PHE A 31 -3.37 -2.88 4.17
C PHE A 31 -2.27 -1.83 4.16
N PHE A 32 -2.62 -0.63 4.59
CA PHE A 32 -1.67 0.45 4.72
C PHE A 32 -1.59 0.83 6.19
N ASP A 33 -0.40 0.76 6.76
CA ASP A 33 -0.16 1.27 8.10
C ASP A 33 0.21 2.72 7.97
N VAL A 34 -0.63 3.59 8.49
CA VAL A 34 -0.42 5.03 8.40
C VAL A 34 -0.58 5.64 9.78
N LYS A 35 -0.06 6.84 9.93
CA LYS A 35 -0.31 7.63 11.13
C LYS A 35 -1.18 8.80 10.73
N ILE A 36 -2.33 8.91 11.38
CA ILE A 36 -3.22 10.03 11.18
C ILE A 36 -3.26 10.80 12.49
N GLU A 37 -2.82 12.03 12.44
CA GLU A 37 -2.71 12.87 13.63
C GLU A 37 -1.88 12.19 14.73
N GLY A 38 -0.83 11.51 14.32
CA GLY A 38 0.05 10.81 15.24
C GLY A 38 -0.47 9.47 15.75
N LYS A 39 -1.66 9.06 15.32
CA LYS A 39 -2.24 7.79 15.78
C LYS A 39 -2.06 6.71 14.74
N PRO A 40 -1.55 5.54 15.13
CA PRO A 40 -1.45 4.41 14.21
C PRO A 40 -2.83 4.01 13.72
N THR A 41 -2.96 3.87 12.41
CA THR A 41 -4.23 3.55 11.77
C THR A 41 -3.95 2.57 10.63
N VAL A 42 -4.83 1.59 10.47
CA VAL A 42 -4.74 0.67 9.35
C VAL A 42 -5.85 1.00 8.36
N VAL A 43 -5.47 1.26 7.13
CA VAL A 43 -6.43 1.48 6.06
C VAL A 43 -6.43 0.25 5.18
N THR A 44 -7.59 -0.34 4.98
CA THR A 44 -7.73 -1.53 4.16
C THR A 44 -8.44 -1.17 2.87
N VAL A 45 -7.86 -1.57 1.76
CA VAL A 45 -8.46 -1.38 0.44
C VAL A 45 -8.70 -2.76 -0.16
N LYS A 46 -9.91 -2.99 -0.63
CA LYS A 46 -10.26 -4.25 -1.28
C LYS A 46 -10.24 -4.07 -2.77
N LEU A 47 -9.49 -4.91 -3.46
CA LEU A 47 -9.40 -4.91 -4.90
C LEU A 47 -9.82 -6.28 -5.43
N SER A 48 -10.47 -6.30 -6.59
CA SER A 48 -10.65 -7.57 -7.29
C SER A 48 -9.28 -8.06 -7.75
N TYR A 49 -9.20 -9.33 -8.13
CA TYR A 49 -7.95 -9.86 -8.68
C TYR A 49 -7.54 -9.09 -9.94
N GLU A 50 -8.51 -8.71 -10.76
CA GLU A 50 -8.21 -7.93 -11.95
C GLU A 50 -7.65 -6.56 -11.60
N GLN A 51 -8.25 -5.89 -10.64
CA GLN A 51 -7.74 -4.59 -10.20
C GLN A 51 -6.36 -4.71 -9.56
N ALA A 52 -6.12 -5.74 -8.81
CA ALA A 52 -4.82 -5.97 -8.22
C ALA A 52 -3.76 -6.20 -9.30
N SER A 53 -4.12 -6.95 -10.34
CA SER A 53 -3.23 -7.15 -11.47
C SER A 53 -2.96 -5.85 -12.21
N ASP A 54 -3.99 -5.04 -12.41
CA ASP A 54 -3.84 -3.74 -13.05
C ASP A 54 -2.93 -2.84 -12.24
N LEU A 55 -3.10 -2.85 -10.93
CA LEU A 55 -2.25 -2.04 -10.06
C LEU A 55 -0.80 -2.48 -10.16
N ALA A 56 -0.54 -3.77 -10.17
CA ALA A 56 0.81 -4.28 -10.32
C ALA A 56 1.43 -3.83 -11.64
N THR A 57 0.65 -3.84 -12.71
CA THR A 57 1.11 -3.38 -14.01
C THR A 57 1.41 -1.89 -14.00
N LEU A 58 0.55 -1.11 -13.37
CA LEU A 58 0.75 0.33 -13.29
C LEU A 58 1.99 0.70 -12.48
N LEU A 59 2.33 -0.11 -11.50
CA LEU A 59 3.49 0.16 -10.65
C LEU A 59 4.78 -0.41 -11.19
N GLU A 60 4.72 -1.23 -12.20
CA GLU A 60 5.91 -1.88 -12.76
C GLU A 60 7.03 -0.89 -13.13
N PRO A 61 6.75 0.24 -13.78
CA PRO A 61 7.80 1.19 -14.12
C PRO A 61 8.51 1.79 -12.91
N PHE A 62 7.89 1.71 -11.74
CA PHE A 62 8.45 2.29 -10.52
C PHE A 62 9.13 1.25 -9.64
N ARG A 63 9.17 0.02 -10.10
CA ARG A 63 9.83 -1.05 -9.39
C ARG A 63 11.31 -0.91 -9.58
N LYS A 64 11.99 -0.45 -8.56
CA LYS A 64 13.44 -0.26 -8.63
C LYS A 64 14.14 -1.41 -7.94
N PRO A 65 15.34 -1.74 -8.38
CA PRO A 65 16.16 -2.66 -7.64
C PRO A 65 16.30 -2.05 -6.27
N SER A 66 15.89 -2.79 -5.32
CA SER A 66 15.78 -2.22 -4.11
C SER A 66 17.07 -1.83 -3.57
N LEU A 67 17.03 -0.99 -2.76
CA LEU A 67 18.10 -0.53 -1.99
C LEU A 67 18.36 -1.45 -0.84
N GLY A 68 18.23 -2.68 -1.04
CA GLY A 68 18.58 -3.67 -0.07
C GLY A 68 17.53 -3.92 0.99
N HIS A 69 17.08 -2.92 1.66
CA HIS A 69 16.16 -3.16 2.77
C HIS A 69 14.83 -3.76 2.32
N ALA A 70 14.34 -3.36 1.16
CA ALA A 70 13.11 -3.94 0.67
C ALA A 70 13.32 -5.38 0.26
N ALA A 71 14.45 -5.66 -0.37
CA ALA A 71 14.77 -7.04 -0.76
C ALA A 71 14.93 -7.92 0.48
N ALA A 72 15.55 -7.40 1.51
CA ALA A 72 15.71 -8.16 2.73
C ALA A 72 14.36 -8.50 3.36
N ARG A 73 13.43 -7.57 3.33
CA ARG A 73 12.11 -7.83 3.85
C ARG A 73 11.39 -8.91 3.06
N HIS A 74 11.55 -8.89 1.75
CA HIS A 74 10.93 -9.90 0.92
C HIS A 74 11.55 -11.26 1.11
N SER A 75 12.82 -11.31 1.34
CA SER A 75 13.45 -12.60 1.55
C SER A 75 13.00 -13.22 2.85
N ASP A 76 12.57 -12.44 3.77
CA ASP A 76 12.04 -12.94 5.02
C ASP A 76 10.59 -13.36 4.90
N GLY A 77 9.91 -12.82 3.98
CA GLY A 77 8.47 -13.07 3.87
C GLY A 77 8.16 -14.16 2.95
#